data_4be7c711a5bdb17283ac8715fd16e24f
#
_entry.id   4be7c711a5bdb17283ac8715fd16e24f
#
_cell.length_a   1.000
_cell.length_b   1.000
_cell.length_c   1.000
_cell.angle_alpha   90.00
_cell.angle_beta   90.00
_cell.angle_gamma   90.00
#
_symmetry.space_group_name_H-M   'P 1'
#
loop_
_entity.id
_entity.type
_entity.pdbx_description
1 polymer ?
#
loop_
_entity_poly.entity_id
_entity_poly.type
_entity_poly.pdbx_seq_one_letter_code
_entity_poly.pdbx_strand_id
1 'polypeptide(L)'
;LDIRLFEEADRPFLRTLFLAARRHNWTWLDGDNWALEDLDGVILGETVLVALVDGHRAGFAGILPNDNFLHSLYVDPDFQGRGVGSALLEAVQKRFTSTGVLKCLMLNELAQAFYLKHGWQREATGESEQGKYVLMHFPLTARASGKVKR
;
A
#
# COMPACT_ATOMS: atom_id res chain seq x y z
N LEU A 1 8.46 -11.36 -11.72
CA LEU A 1 7.92 -10.54 -10.62
C LEU A 1 7.36 -11.45 -9.55
N ASP A 2 7.95 -11.41 -8.38
CA ASP A 2 7.56 -12.24 -7.26
C ASP A 2 7.10 -11.40 -6.08
N ILE A 3 6.14 -11.92 -5.32
CA ILE A 3 5.68 -11.28 -4.09
C ILE A 3 5.88 -12.27 -2.96
N ARG A 4 6.51 -11.83 -1.89
CA ARG A 4 6.72 -12.69 -0.71
C ARG A 4 6.59 -11.91 0.59
N LEU A 5 6.53 -12.60 1.70
CA LEU A 5 6.47 -11.96 3.01
C LEU A 5 7.81 -11.28 3.33
N PHE A 6 7.72 -10.23 4.12
CA PHE A 6 8.87 -9.47 4.59
C PHE A 6 9.85 -10.35 5.37
N GLU A 7 11.13 -10.08 5.17
CA GLU A 7 12.24 -10.66 5.95
C GLU A 7 13.06 -9.50 6.51
N GLU A 8 13.73 -9.71 7.61
CA GLU A 8 14.52 -8.64 8.24
C GLU A 8 15.56 -8.02 7.31
N ALA A 9 16.10 -8.81 6.39
CA ALA A 9 17.06 -8.29 5.42
C ALA A 9 16.45 -7.25 4.48
N ASP A 10 15.12 -7.16 4.40
CA ASP A 10 14.44 -6.18 3.56
C ASP A 10 14.37 -4.80 4.22
N ARG A 11 14.51 -4.75 5.53
CA ARG A 11 14.27 -3.51 6.30
C ARG A 11 15.04 -2.29 5.80
N PRO A 12 16.33 -2.40 5.50
CA PRO A 12 17.07 -1.23 4.99
C PRO A 12 16.47 -0.67 3.69
N PHE A 13 16.05 -1.56 2.78
CA PHE A 13 15.43 -1.14 1.54
C PHE A 13 14.09 -0.45 1.79
N LEU A 14 13.25 -1.04 2.65
CA LEU A 14 11.95 -0.47 2.96
C LEU A 14 12.09 0.89 3.65
N ARG A 15 13.04 1.04 4.55
CA ARG A 15 13.30 2.32 5.22
C ARG A 15 13.63 3.42 4.22
N THR A 16 14.51 3.11 3.28
CA THR A 16 14.94 4.07 2.26
C THR A 16 13.78 4.43 1.34
N LEU A 17 13.05 3.42 0.89
CA LEU A 17 11.93 3.65 -0.02
C LEU A 17 10.82 4.46 0.65
N PHE A 18 10.46 4.13 1.88
CA PHE A 18 9.40 4.83 2.59
C PHE A 18 9.74 6.30 2.80
N LEU A 19 10.97 6.59 3.21
CA LEU A 19 11.41 7.97 3.44
C LEU A 19 11.39 8.77 2.14
N ALA A 20 11.94 8.20 1.07
CA ALA A 20 11.99 8.86 -0.23
C ALA A 20 10.59 9.11 -0.78
N ALA A 21 9.70 8.13 -0.63
CA ALA A 21 8.33 8.24 -1.12
C ALA A 21 7.56 9.34 -0.40
N ARG A 22 7.73 9.45 0.94
CA ARG A 22 7.08 10.52 1.69
C ARG A 22 7.55 11.88 1.23
N ARG A 23 8.85 12.05 1.07
CA ARG A 23 9.45 13.33 0.63
C ARG A 23 8.99 13.72 -0.76
N HIS A 24 8.81 12.74 -1.61
CA HIS A 24 8.37 12.99 -2.99
C HIS A 24 6.87 13.27 -3.07
N ASN A 25 6.06 12.51 -2.35
CA ASN A 25 4.61 12.55 -2.49
C ASN A 25 3.94 13.58 -1.58
N TRP A 26 4.54 13.93 -0.46
CA TRP A 26 3.93 14.81 0.53
C TRP A 26 4.74 16.11 0.66
N THR A 27 4.89 16.81 -0.47
CA THR A 27 5.71 18.01 -0.54
C THR A 27 5.14 19.17 0.26
N TRP A 28 3.84 19.13 0.60
CA TRP A 28 3.20 20.17 1.40
C TRP A 28 3.41 20.00 2.91
N LEU A 29 4.03 18.90 3.33
CA LEU A 29 4.30 18.65 4.74
C LEU A 29 5.76 18.95 5.06
N ASP A 30 6.01 19.36 6.31
CA ASP A 30 7.36 19.56 6.79
C ASP A 30 8.00 18.20 7.08
N GLY A 31 8.94 17.80 6.25
CA GLY A 31 9.61 16.52 6.38
C GLY A 31 10.96 16.57 7.06
N ASP A 32 11.31 17.70 7.71
CA ASP A 32 12.63 17.85 8.32
C ASP A 32 12.90 16.84 9.42
N ASN A 33 11.88 16.39 10.11
CA ASN A 33 12.03 15.43 11.21
C ASN A 33 11.76 13.99 10.78
N TRP A 34 11.53 13.73 9.49
CA TRP A 34 11.32 12.37 9.02
C TRP A 34 12.65 11.63 9.00
N ALA A 35 12.64 10.39 9.48
CA ALA A 35 13.83 9.57 9.60
C ALA A 35 13.61 8.18 9.01
N LEU A 36 14.72 7.50 8.68
CA LEU A 36 14.66 6.13 8.17
C LEU A 36 13.96 5.19 9.15
N GLU A 37 14.18 5.37 10.44
CA GLU A 37 13.61 4.51 11.47
C GLU A 37 12.10 4.66 11.62
N ASP A 38 11.50 5.67 11.02
CA ASP A 38 10.05 5.85 11.08
C ASP A 38 9.30 4.66 10.49
N LEU A 39 9.91 3.97 9.52
CA LEU A 39 9.30 2.78 8.94
C LEU A 39 9.00 1.74 10.01
N ASP A 40 9.87 1.60 10.99
CA ASP A 40 9.75 0.53 11.99
C ASP A 40 8.42 0.62 12.76
N GLY A 41 8.00 1.83 13.09
CA GLY A 41 6.71 2.04 13.74
C GLY A 41 5.53 1.84 12.79
N VAL A 42 5.71 2.19 11.52
CA VAL A 42 4.66 2.06 10.51
C VAL A 42 4.30 0.60 10.29
N ILE A 43 5.29 -0.30 10.20
CA ILE A 43 5.02 -1.70 9.88
C ILE A 43 4.84 -2.59 11.11
N LEU A 44 4.95 -2.03 12.31
CA LEU A 44 4.83 -2.82 13.52
C LEU A 44 3.42 -3.43 13.61
N GLY A 45 3.36 -4.75 13.75
CA GLY A 45 2.08 -5.45 13.81
C GLY A 45 1.40 -5.67 12.47
N GLU A 46 2.04 -5.28 11.37
CA GLU A 46 1.46 -5.45 10.04
C GLU A 46 1.97 -6.71 9.35
N THR A 47 1.17 -7.21 8.43
CA THR A 47 1.64 -8.18 7.45
C THR A 47 2.25 -7.38 6.31
N VAL A 48 3.52 -7.59 6.03
CA VAL A 48 4.22 -6.83 4.99
C VAL A 48 4.61 -7.75 3.84
N LEU A 49 4.27 -7.34 2.63
CA LEU A 49 4.61 -8.07 1.40
C LEU A 49 5.67 -7.28 0.65
N VAL A 50 6.65 -7.98 0.12
CA VAL A 50 7.75 -7.37 -0.65
C VAL A 50 7.71 -7.88 -2.07
N ALA A 51 7.82 -6.96 -3.03
CA ALA A 51 7.86 -7.31 -4.45
C ALA A 51 9.31 -7.37 -4.93
N LEU A 52 9.59 -8.38 -5.74
CA LEU A 52 10.92 -8.58 -6.32
C LEU A 52 10.80 -8.67 -7.84
N VAL A 53 11.68 -7.96 -8.55
CA VAL A 53 11.77 -8.04 -10.01
C VAL A 53 13.18 -8.52 -10.32
N ASP A 54 13.29 -9.69 -10.91
CA ASP A 54 14.59 -10.34 -11.20
C ASP A 54 15.47 -10.43 -9.95
N GLY A 55 14.84 -10.71 -8.81
CA GLY A 55 15.54 -10.83 -7.54
C GLY A 55 15.85 -9.52 -6.83
N HIS A 56 15.52 -8.37 -7.44
CA HIS A 56 15.75 -7.06 -6.84
C HIS A 56 14.50 -6.55 -6.16
N ARG A 57 14.63 -6.00 -4.97
CA ARG A 57 13.51 -5.43 -4.25
C ARG A 57 12.95 -4.23 -5.01
N ALA A 58 11.66 -4.24 -5.26
CA ALA A 58 11.02 -3.23 -6.12
C ALA A 58 9.91 -2.45 -5.43
N GLY A 59 9.43 -2.91 -4.29
CA GLY A 59 8.35 -2.23 -3.59
C GLY A 59 7.83 -3.06 -2.42
N PHE A 60 6.87 -2.51 -1.68
CA PHE A 60 6.26 -3.25 -0.58
C PHE A 60 4.84 -2.75 -0.29
N ALA A 61 4.09 -3.59 0.40
CA ALA A 61 2.75 -3.24 0.89
C ALA A 61 2.64 -3.70 2.34
N GLY A 62 1.92 -2.94 3.14
CA GLY A 62 1.66 -3.28 4.55
C GLY A 62 0.17 -3.30 4.83
N ILE A 63 -0.29 -4.35 5.51
CA ILE A 63 -1.69 -4.56 5.84
C ILE A 63 -1.86 -4.74 7.32
N LEU A 64 -2.87 -4.10 7.89
CA LEU A 64 -3.34 -4.44 9.24
C LEU A 64 -4.34 -5.59 9.05
N PRO A 65 -3.95 -6.82 9.32
CA PRO A 65 -4.74 -7.98 8.89
C PRO A 65 -6.10 -8.10 9.55
N ASN A 66 -6.21 -7.73 10.81
CA ASN A 66 -7.48 -7.85 11.52
C ASN A 66 -8.53 -6.86 11.04
N ASP A 67 -8.09 -5.77 10.42
CA ASP A 67 -8.97 -4.71 9.94
C ASP A 67 -9.13 -4.73 8.43
N ASN A 68 -8.47 -5.64 7.74
CA ASN A 68 -8.41 -5.66 6.28
C ASN A 68 -8.05 -4.28 5.72
N PHE A 69 -7.10 -3.63 6.38
CA PHE A 69 -6.73 -2.24 6.08
C PHE A 69 -5.37 -2.20 5.37
N LEU A 70 -5.37 -1.70 4.14
CA LEU A 70 -4.14 -1.47 3.40
C LEU A 70 -3.55 -0.14 3.86
N HIS A 71 -2.47 -0.22 4.61
CA HIS A 71 -1.83 0.95 5.22
C HIS A 71 -0.73 1.54 4.34
N SER A 72 0.02 0.70 3.64
CA SER A 72 1.18 1.14 2.85
C SER A 72 1.23 0.42 1.52
N LEU A 73 1.57 1.15 0.46
CA LEU A 73 1.82 0.58 -0.86
C LEU A 73 2.80 1.52 -1.57
N TYR A 74 4.04 1.08 -1.70
CA TYR A 74 5.09 1.90 -2.31
C TYR A 74 5.89 1.10 -3.33
N VAL A 75 6.18 1.72 -4.48
CA VAL A 75 6.98 1.13 -5.55
C VAL A 75 8.21 1.99 -5.77
N ASP A 76 9.37 1.36 -5.84
CA ASP A 76 10.61 2.06 -6.15
C ASP A 76 10.48 2.71 -7.53
N PRO A 77 10.78 4.01 -7.66
CA PRO A 77 10.67 4.69 -8.95
C PRO A 77 11.41 4.00 -10.09
N ASP A 78 12.52 3.31 -9.81
CA ASP A 78 13.28 2.58 -10.82
C ASP A 78 12.50 1.41 -11.41
N PHE A 79 11.44 0.97 -10.75
CA PHE A 79 10.63 -0.16 -11.18
C PHE A 79 9.21 0.23 -11.56
N GLN A 80 8.90 1.51 -11.63
CA GLN A 80 7.56 1.94 -12.03
C GLN A 80 7.28 1.60 -13.49
N GLY A 81 6.00 1.40 -13.82
CA GLY A 81 5.60 1.03 -15.16
C GLY A 81 5.80 -0.44 -15.48
N ARG A 82 6.12 -1.26 -14.50
CA ARG A 82 6.35 -2.70 -14.71
C ARG A 82 5.32 -3.58 -14.01
N GLY A 83 4.22 -3.00 -13.55
CA GLY A 83 3.15 -3.77 -12.92
C GLY A 83 3.40 -4.15 -11.47
N VAL A 84 4.42 -3.57 -10.82
CA VAL A 84 4.75 -3.91 -9.42
C VAL A 84 3.63 -3.51 -8.48
N GLY A 85 3.11 -2.29 -8.63
CA GLY A 85 2.01 -1.82 -7.79
C GLY A 85 0.76 -2.67 -7.93
N SER A 86 0.42 -3.04 -9.16
CA SER A 86 -0.74 -3.90 -9.42
C SER A 86 -0.55 -5.29 -8.81
N ALA A 87 0.65 -5.85 -8.91
CA ALA A 87 0.94 -7.18 -8.35
C ALA A 87 0.86 -7.16 -6.82
N LEU A 88 1.41 -6.10 -6.19
CA LEU A 88 1.31 -5.94 -4.75
C LEU A 88 -0.15 -5.81 -4.32
N LEU A 89 -0.91 -4.98 -5.02
CA LEU A 89 -2.31 -4.76 -4.68
C LEU A 89 -3.13 -6.05 -4.81
N GLU A 90 -2.90 -6.82 -5.87
CA GLU A 90 -3.58 -8.10 -6.03
C GLU A 90 -3.23 -9.06 -4.90
N ALA A 91 -1.97 -9.11 -4.50
CA ALA A 91 -1.54 -9.98 -3.40
C ALA A 91 -2.19 -9.56 -2.07
N VAL A 92 -2.32 -8.24 -1.86
CA VAL A 92 -3.01 -7.70 -0.69
C VAL A 92 -4.49 -8.13 -0.70
N GLN A 93 -5.15 -7.95 -1.84
CA GLN A 93 -6.58 -8.25 -1.95
C GLN A 93 -6.88 -9.73 -1.70
N LYS A 94 -5.96 -10.61 -2.06
CA LYS A 94 -6.14 -12.03 -1.82
C LYS A 94 -6.10 -12.37 -0.33
N ARG A 95 -5.55 -11.49 0.49
CA ARG A 95 -5.47 -11.72 1.93
C ARG A 95 -6.64 -11.16 2.70
N PHE A 96 -7.51 -10.38 2.08
CA PHE A 96 -8.68 -9.84 2.77
C PHE A 96 -9.68 -10.95 3.09
N THR A 97 -10.21 -10.91 4.29
CA THR A 97 -11.25 -11.85 4.75
C THR A 97 -12.63 -11.20 4.74
N SER A 98 -12.69 -9.89 4.57
CA SER A 98 -13.93 -9.15 4.38
C SER A 98 -13.57 -7.93 3.54
N THR A 99 -14.47 -6.95 3.42
CA THR A 99 -14.23 -5.75 2.63
C THR A 99 -12.91 -5.09 3.02
N GLY A 100 -12.06 -4.86 2.05
CA GLY A 100 -10.80 -4.15 2.27
C GLY A 100 -11.04 -2.66 2.37
N VAL A 101 -10.20 -1.96 3.14
CA VAL A 101 -10.30 -0.50 3.29
C VAL A 101 -8.92 0.13 3.19
N LEU A 102 -8.89 1.37 2.72
CA LEU A 102 -7.69 2.20 2.75
C LEU A 102 -8.08 3.67 2.86
N LYS A 103 -7.11 4.49 3.26
CA LYS A 103 -7.24 5.93 3.24
C LYS A 103 -6.22 6.48 2.26
N CYS A 104 -6.67 7.26 1.30
CA CYS A 104 -5.81 7.86 0.30
C CYS A 104 -5.92 9.38 0.41
N LEU A 105 -4.79 10.07 0.51
CA LEU A 105 -4.83 11.53 0.62
C LEU A 105 -5.52 12.14 -0.59
N MET A 106 -6.38 13.13 -0.34
CA MET A 106 -7.18 13.77 -1.38
C MET A 106 -6.29 14.38 -2.46
N LEU A 107 -5.13 14.88 -2.09
CA LEU A 107 -4.20 15.50 -3.03
C LEU A 107 -3.47 14.48 -3.91
N ASN A 108 -3.50 13.21 -3.55
CA ASN A 108 -2.84 12.17 -4.34
C ASN A 108 -3.80 11.59 -5.36
N GLU A 109 -4.05 12.36 -6.42
CA GLU A 109 -5.02 11.97 -7.45
C GLU A 109 -4.58 10.75 -8.25
N LEU A 110 -3.29 10.59 -8.45
CA LEU A 110 -2.77 9.43 -9.19
C LEU A 110 -3.04 8.13 -8.42
N ALA A 111 -2.86 8.15 -7.11
CA ALA A 111 -3.13 6.98 -6.30
C ALA A 111 -4.62 6.65 -6.28
N GLN A 112 -5.48 7.67 -6.17
CA GLN A 112 -6.92 7.44 -6.23
C GLN A 112 -7.33 6.78 -7.54
N ALA A 113 -6.81 7.29 -8.67
CA ALA A 113 -7.10 6.73 -9.98
C ALA A 113 -6.63 5.27 -10.08
N PHE A 114 -5.47 4.98 -9.52
CA PHE A 114 -4.92 3.62 -9.49
C PHE A 114 -5.86 2.66 -8.75
N TYR A 115 -6.32 3.06 -7.56
CA TYR A 115 -7.22 2.20 -6.79
C TYR A 115 -8.57 2.03 -7.48
N LEU A 116 -9.14 3.11 -8.04
CA LEU A 116 -10.40 3.02 -8.78
C LEU A 116 -10.29 2.06 -9.96
N LYS A 117 -9.16 2.10 -10.67
CA LYS A 117 -8.94 1.22 -11.79
C LYS A 117 -8.93 -0.26 -11.36
N HIS A 118 -8.53 -0.54 -10.14
CA HIS A 118 -8.42 -1.89 -9.61
C HIS A 118 -9.67 -2.34 -8.82
N GLY A 119 -10.77 -1.63 -8.96
CA GLY A 119 -12.05 -2.06 -8.38
C GLY A 119 -12.37 -1.50 -7.02
N TRP A 120 -11.52 -0.60 -6.51
CA TRP A 120 -11.82 0.08 -5.25
C TRP A 120 -12.83 1.19 -5.51
N GLN A 121 -13.61 1.54 -4.49
CA GLN A 121 -14.66 2.55 -4.59
C GLN A 121 -14.48 3.59 -3.49
N ARG A 122 -14.82 4.84 -3.80
CA ARG A 122 -14.82 5.88 -2.79
C ARG A 122 -16.03 5.69 -1.90
N GLU A 123 -15.82 5.84 -0.59
CA GLU A 123 -16.89 5.66 0.37
C GLU A 123 -17.20 6.93 1.15
N ALA A 124 -16.18 7.62 1.63
CA ALA A 124 -16.33 8.79 2.49
C ALA A 124 -15.07 9.64 2.44
N THR A 125 -15.09 10.78 3.10
CA THR A 125 -13.91 11.63 3.24
C THR A 125 -13.69 11.90 4.74
N GLY A 126 -12.48 12.25 5.10
CA GLY A 126 -12.14 12.61 6.47
C GLY A 126 -10.92 13.50 6.49
N GLU A 127 -10.45 13.80 7.70
CA GLU A 127 -9.28 14.63 7.88
C GLU A 127 -8.28 13.95 8.80
N SER A 128 -7.01 14.09 8.50
CA SER A 128 -5.91 13.56 9.30
C SER A 128 -4.85 14.62 9.44
N GLU A 129 -3.80 14.31 10.19
CA GLU A 129 -2.67 15.24 10.35
C GLU A 129 -1.99 15.53 9.02
N GLN A 130 -2.04 14.61 8.07
CA GLN A 130 -1.43 14.79 6.76
C GLN A 130 -2.35 15.54 5.80
N GLY A 131 -3.60 15.77 6.14
CA GLY A 131 -4.57 16.48 5.30
C GLY A 131 -5.84 15.69 5.10
N LYS A 132 -6.68 16.16 4.19
CA LYS A 132 -7.93 15.48 3.86
C LYS A 132 -7.65 14.17 3.12
N TYR A 133 -8.46 13.15 3.41
CA TYR A 133 -8.32 11.86 2.74
C TYR A 133 -9.66 11.34 2.24
N VAL A 134 -9.58 10.40 1.29
CA VAL A 134 -10.72 9.65 0.80
C VAL A 134 -10.63 8.25 1.42
N LEU A 135 -11.70 7.81 2.05
CA LEU A 135 -11.80 6.44 2.53
C LEU A 135 -12.30 5.61 1.35
N MET A 136 -11.57 4.57 0.99
CA MET A 136 -11.93 3.70 -0.12
C MET A 136 -12.11 2.28 0.38
N HIS A 137 -12.99 1.53 -0.29
CA HIS A 137 -13.20 0.14 0.05
C HIS A 137 -13.12 -0.75 -1.18
N PHE A 138 -12.73 -2.01 -0.94
CA PHE A 138 -12.69 -3.05 -1.96
C PHE A 138 -13.72 -4.11 -1.61
N PRO A 139 -14.83 -4.17 -2.36
CA PRO A 139 -15.88 -5.13 -2.04
C PRO A 139 -15.42 -6.55 -2.31
N LEU A 140 -15.57 -7.43 -1.34
CA LEU A 140 -15.13 -8.79 -1.44
C LEU A 140 -16.20 -9.74 -1.97
N THR A 141 -17.43 -9.30 -2.06
CA THR A 141 -18.56 -10.14 -2.45
C THR A 141 -18.37 -10.77 -3.81
N ALA A 142 -17.89 -10.02 -4.79
CA ALA A 142 -17.73 -10.55 -6.14
C ALA A 142 -16.69 -11.68 -6.15
N ARG A 143 -15.60 -11.56 -5.41
CA ARG A 143 -14.60 -12.60 -5.34
C ARG A 143 -15.11 -13.82 -4.60
N ALA A 144 -15.80 -13.62 -3.51
CA ALA A 144 -16.38 -14.70 -2.77
C ALA A 144 -17.36 -15.46 -3.61
N SER A 145 -18.20 -14.76 -4.34
CA SER A 145 -19.14 -15.38 -5.23
C SER A 145 -18.45 -16.17 -6.27
N GLY A 146 -17.40 -15.69 -6.83
CA GLY A 146 -16.68 -16.39 -7.84
C GLY A 146 -16.05 -17.67 -7.33
N LYS A 147 -15.83 -17.77 -6.02
CA LYS A 147 -15.27 -18.94 -5.59
C LYS A 147 -16.21 -19.87 -5.09
N VAL A 148 -17.18 -19.46 -4.64
CA VAL A 148 -18.10 -20.25 -4.06
C VAL A 148 -18.64 -21.21 -4.80
N LYS A 149 -18.61 -21.11 -5.86
CA LYS A 149 -19.15 -21.98 -6.48
C LYS A 149 -18.50 -23.06 -6.43
N ARG A 150 -17.68 -23.08 -5.98
CA ARG A 150 -16.97 -24.02 -5.81
C ARG A 150 -17.24 -24.92 -5.31
#